data_645cdd1db09e06e0377621ac3282b767
#
_entry.id   645cdd1db09e06e0377621ac3282b767
#
_cell.length_a   1.000
_cell.length_b   1.000
_cell.length_c   1.000
_cell.angle_alpha   90.00
_cell.angle_beta   90.00
_cell.angle_gamma   90.00
#
_symmetry.space_group_name_H-M   'P 1'
#
loop_
_entity.id
_entity.type
_entity.pdbx_description
1 polymer ?
#
loop_
_entity_poly.entity_id
_entity_poly.type
_entity_poly.pdbx_seq_one_letter_code
_entity_poly.pdbx_strand_id
1 'polypeptide(L)'
;MENVIEIAGLRKKFGRVAALDGLDLTVAAGEVHGFLGPNGAGKSTTIRVLLGLLRADAGHVTLLGGDPWRSAAALHRRLAYVPGDVSLWPNLSGGEVIDLLGRLRGGLDERRRADLVDRFELDPTKKCRTYSKGNRQKVALVAALSSDVELLLLDEPTSGLDPLMESVFTDCVDEFKDDGHSVLLSSHILAEVERLCDRVSIIRAGRTVESGTLAGLRHLTRTSVAAELDTVPPLDDLDGVHDVRLEGRRVRLEVDTNHLGAVIARLGEGGIRTLTSQPPTLEELFLRHYGDDVRDDT
;
A
#
# COMPACT_ATOMS: atom_id res chain seq x y z
N MET A 1 -7.86 0.41 20.68
CA MET A 1 -6.96 -0.54 20.00
C MET A 1 -5.55 -0.04 20.22
N GLU A 2 -4.61 -0.93 20.45
CA GLU A 2 -3.20 -0.59 20.58
C GLU A 2 -2.61 -0.30 19.21
N ASN A 3 -1.78 0.74 19.08
CA ASN A 3 -1.13 1.06 17.82
C ASN A 3 0.28 0.47 17.78
N VAL A 4 0.62 -0.18 16.68
CA VAL A 4 1.97 -0.73 16.46
C VAL A 4 2.92 0.31 15.86
N ILE A 5 2.37 1.32 15.17
CA ILE A 5 3.12 2.48 14.67
C ILE A 5 2.33 3.74 15.01
N GLU A 6 3.03 4.72 15.59
CA GLU A 6 2.52 6.07 15.79
C GLU A 6 3.59 7.09 15.37
N ILE A 7 3.22 7.93 14.44
CA ILE A 7 4.06 9.04 13.96
C ILE A 7 3.25 10.31 14.04
N ALA A 8 3.80 11.34 14.69
CA ALA A 8 3.19 12.66 14.79
C ALA A 8 4.19 13.75 14.40
N GLY A 9 3.85 14.52 13.38
CA GLY A 9 4.58 15.68 12.91
C GLY A 9 6.03 15.37 12.48
N LEU A 10 6.28 14.19 11.90
CA LEU A 10 7.62 13.73 11.55
C LEU A 10 8.26 14.62 10.50
N ARG A 11 9.49 15.09 10.78
CA ARG A 11 10.27 15.90 9.85
C ARG A 11 11.65 15.30 9.61
N LYS A 12 12.08 15.33 8.33
CA LYS A 12 13.43 14.94 7.92
C LYS A 12 13.89 15.75 6.73
N LYS A 13 15.09 16.33 6.84
CA LYS A 13 15.73 17.08 5.76
C LYS A 13 17.05 16.44 5.36
N PHE A 14 17.36 16.51 4.07
CA PHE A 14 18.68 16.19 3.49
C PHE A 14 19.21 17.45 2.80
N GLY A 15 20.12 18.14 3.47
CA GLY A 15 20.55 19.46 3.03
C GLY A 15 19.37 20.45 2.95
N ARG A 16 19.05 20.93 1.75
CA ARG A 16 17.93 21.85 1.53
C ARG A 16 16.60 21.16 1.22
N VAL A 17 16.60 19.86 0.97
CA VAL A 17 15.41 19.10 0.58
C VAL A 17 14.71 18.56 1.83
N ALA A 18 13.46 18.92 2.04
CA ALA A 18 12.61 18.32 3.06
C ALA A 18 12.01 17.03 2.50
N ALA A 19 12.53 15.88 2.94
CA ALA A 19 12.00 14.56 2.55
C ALA A 19 10.73 14.20 3.34
N LEU A 20 10.62 14.69 4.59
CA LEU A 20 9.42 14.60 5.44
C LEU A 20 9.18 15.97 6.06
N ASP A 21 7.93 16.45 6.00
CA ASP A 21 7.57 17.79 6.46
C ASP A 21 6.26 17.81 7.27
N GLY A 22 6.28 17.14 8.41
CA GLY A 22 5.13 17.04 9.30
C GLY A 22 4.23 15.85 8.94
N LEU A 23 4.83 14.69 8.64
CA LEU A 23 4.10 13.47 8.33
C LEU A 23 3.50 12.87 9.60
N ASP A 24 2.22 12.48 9.51
CA ASP A 24 1.49 11.74 10.52
C ASP A 24 1.13 10.34 9.98
N LEU A 25 1.26 9.30 10.81
CA LEU A 25 0.88 7.92 10.45
C LEU A 25 0.52 7.15 11.71
N THR A 26 -0.60 6.44 11.67
CA THR A 26 -1.03 5.52 12.72
C THR A 26 -1.38 4.19 12.10
N VAL A 27 -0.82 3.11 12.65
CA VAL A 27 -1.13 1.72 12.25
C VAL A 27 -1.58 0.97 13.50
N ALA A 28 -2.77 0.42 13.47
CA ALA A 28 -3.32 -0.36 14.58
C ALA A 28 -2.76 -1.81 14.58
N ALA A 29 -2.82 -2.45 15.75
CA ALA A 29 -2.46 -3.86 15.85
C ALA A 29 -3.46 -4.72 15.05
N GLY A 30 -2.93 -5.72 14.30
CA GLY A 30 -3.72 -6.67 13.52
C GLY A 30 -4.30 -6.11 12.22
N GLU A 31 -3.84 -4.95 11.72
CA GLU A 31 -4.28 -4.43 10.43
C GLU A 31 -3.17 -4.51 9.35
N VAL A 32 -3.60 -4.62 8.09
CA VAL A 32 -2.76 -4.34 6.92
C VAL A 32 -2.99 -2.88 6.53
N HIS A 33 -1.96 -2.06 6.71
CA HIS A 33 -2.01 -0.62 6.43
C HIS A 33 -1.22 -0.28 5.17
N GLY A 34 -1.89 0.26 4.16
CA GLY A 34 -1.29 0.74 2.92
C GLY A 34 -0.67 2.13 3.10
N PHE A 35 0.58 2.29 2.71
CA PHE A 35 1.30 3.56 2.74
C PHE A 35 1.62 3.98 1.30
N LEU A 36 0.70 4.77 0.72
CA LEU A 36 0.59 5.02 -0.70
C LEU A 36 1.17 6.38 -1.07
N GLY A 37 1.89 6.44 -2.18
CA GLY A 37 2.42 7.70 -2.72
C GLY A 37 3.39 7.48 -3.86
N PRO A 38 3.66 8.50 -4.70
CA PRO A 38 4.60 8.39 -5.80
C PRO A 38 6.04 8.24 -5.31
N ASN A 39 6.93 8.01 -6.26
CA ASN A 39 8.36 8.01 -5.97
C ASN A 39 8.80 9.39 -5.47
N GLY A 40 9.59 9.43 -4.41
CA GLY A 40 10.01 10.67 -3.77
C GLY A 40 9.02 11.26 -2.75
N ALA A 41 7.83 10.70 -2.56
CA ALA A 41 6.85 11.19 -1.59
C ALA A 41 7.30 11.09 -0.12
N GLY A 42 8.32 10.27 0.18
CA GLY A 42 8.85 10.09 1.54
C GLY A 42 8.67 8.69 2.12
N LYS A 43 8.06 7.73 1.39
CA LYS A 43 7.78 6.36 1.87
C LYS A 43 8.99 5.67 2.48
N SER A 44 10.03 5.42 1.67
CA SER A 44 11.23 4.74 2.14
C SER A 44 12.01 5.54 3.19
N THR A 45 11.90 6.88 3.20
CA THR A 45 12.48 7.72 4.26
C THR A 45 11.78 7.46 5.59
N THR A 46 10.45 7.38 5.60
CA THR A 46 9.65 7.06 6.78
C THR A 46 9.99 5.65 7.30
N ILE A 47 10.05 4.65 6.42
CA ILE A 47 10.44 3.28 6.79
C ILE A 47 11.84 3.25 7.41
N ARG A 48 12.81 3.98 6.84
CA ARG A 48 14.16 4.07 7.43
C ARG A 48 14.18 4.73 8.80
N VAL A 49 13.29 5.67 9.08
CA VAL A 49 13.13 6.25 10.43
C VAL A 49 12.52 5.21 11.38
N LEU A 50 11.49 4.46 10.95
CA LEU A 50 10.90 3.37 11.73
C LEU A 50 11.91 2.26 12.03
N LEU A 51 12.83 1.98 11.10
CA LEU A 51 13.91 1.02 11.32
C LEU A 51 15.07 1.57 12.19
N GLY A 52 15.00 2.83 12.64
CA GLY A 52 16.10 3.45 13.37
C GLY A 52 17.38 3.64 12.54
N LEU A 53 17.30 3.55 11.22
CA LEU A 53 18.43 3.78 10.29
C LEU A 53 18.63 5.27 10.00
N LEU A 54 17.58 6.06 10.18
CA LEU A 54 17.60 7.52 10.05
C LEU A 54 17.03 8.16 11.31
N ARG A 55 17.75 9.13 11.85
CA ARG A 55 17.22 9.94 12.95
C ARG A 55 16.28 11.02 12.41
N ALA A 56 15.10 11.15 13.00
CA ALA A 56 14.20 12.28 12.75
C ALA A 56 14.84 13.60 13.17
N ASP A 57 14.53 14.68 12.44
CA ASP A 57 14.96 16.03 12.81
C ASP A 57 13.96 16.69 13.78
N ALA A 58 12.65 16.32 13.66
CA ALA A 58 11.59 16.72 14.58
C ALA A 58 10.40 15.75 14.46
N GLY A 59 9.46 15.87 15.39
CA GLY A 59 8.29 14.99 15.50
C GLY A 59 8.50 13.87 16.50
N HIS A 60 7.45 13.05 16.65
CA HIS A 60 7.44 11.90 17.55
C HIS A 60 7.21 10.62 16.75
N VAL A 61 7.92 9.56 17.12
CA VAL A 61 7.77 8.24 16.50
C VAL A 61 7.80 7.16 17.57
N THR A 62 6.76 6.33 17.58
CA THR A 62 6.69 5.12 18.40
C THR A 62 6.50 3.92 17.49
N LEU A 63 7.23 2.86 17.74
CA LEU A 63 7.17 1.58 17.02
C LEU A 63 7.07 0.45 18.05
N LEU A 64 5.99 -0.34 18.00
CA LEU A 64 5.74 -1.44 18.96
C LEU A 64 5.93 -1.00 20.43
N GLY A 65 5.48 0.22 20.75
CA GLY A 65 5.61 0.85 22.06
C GLY A 65 6.98 1.41 22.41
N GLY A 66 7.97 1.36 21.49
CA GLY A 66 9.34 1.83 21.73
C GLY A 66 9.78 2.97 20.80
N ASP A 67 10.86 3.64 21.18
CA ASP A 67 11.54 4.64 20.32
C ASP A 67 12.47 3.90 19.34
N PRO A 68 12.22 3.98 18.01
CA PRO A 68 12.97 3.21 17.03
C PRO A 68 14.46 3.60 16.96
N TRP A 69 14.84 4.83 17.32
CA TRP A 69 16.24 5.24 17.37
C TRP A 69 16.97 4.71 18.60
N ARG A 70 16.32 4.71 19.75
CA ARG A 70 16.94 4.32 21.02
C ARG A 70 16.89 2.82 21.28
N SER A 71 15.84 2.16 20.78
CA SER A 71 15.53 0.75 21.08
C SER A 71 15.61 -0.16 19.84
N ALA A 72 16.30 0.27 18.77
CA ALA A 72 16.34 -0.41 17.48
C ALA A 72 16.60 -1.93 17.60
N ALA A 73 17.63 -2.34 18.34
CA ALA A 73 18.00 -3.75 18.47
C ALA A 73 16.90 -4.63 19.11
N ALA A 74 16.16 -4.08 20.07
CA ALA A 74 15.03 -4.79 20.70
C ALA A 74 13.82 -4.86 19.76
N LEU A 75 13.52 -3.76 19.06
CA LEU A 75 12.40 -3.67 18.13
C LEU A 75 12.61 -4.54 16.89
N HIS A 76 13.85 -4.65 16.37
CA HIS A 76 14.16 -5.49 15.20
C HIS A 76 13.96 -6.99 15.44
N ARG A 77 13.85 -7.45 16.68
CA ARG A 77 13.47 -8.84 16.98
C ARG A 77 11.97 -9.08 16.85
N ARG A 78 11.17 -8.02 16.91
CA ARG A 78 9.70 -8.04 16.88
C ARG A 78 9.14 -7.64 15.51
N LEU A 79 10.00 -7.29 14.56
CA LEU A 79 9.61 -6.92 13.20
C LEU A 79 10.46 -7.60 12.14
N ALA A 80 9.89 -7.74 10.93
CA ALA A 80 10.63 -8.09 9.75
C ALA A 80 10.49 -6.99 8.68
N TYR A 81 11.56 -6.76 7.93
CA TYR A 81 11.60 -5.76 6.87
C TYR A 81 11.97 -6.40 5.54
N VAL A 82 11.19 -6.07 4.50
CA VAL A 82 11.45 -6.41 3.10
C VAL A 82 11.66 -5.11 2.33
N PRO A 83 12.87 -4.85 1.83
CA PRO A 83 13.15 -3.65 1.03
C PRO A 83 12.66 -3.83 -0.42
N GLY A 84 12.34 -2.72 -1.10
CA GLY A 84 11.95 -2.73 -2.52
C GLY A 84 13.07 -3.09 -3.49
N ASP A 85 14.33 -2.89 -3.08
CA ASP A 85 15.51 -3.38 -3.79
C ASP A 85 16.33 -4.29 -2.87
N VAL A 86 16.12 -5.60 -3.05
CA VAL A 86 16.73 -6.63 -2.23
C VAL A 86 18.16 -6.89 -2.66
N SER A 87 19.09 -6.58 -1.77
CA SER A 87 20.52 -6.94 -1.89
C SER A 87 20.87 -8.04 -0.90
N LEU A 88 21.34 -9.18 -1.40
CA LEU A 88 21.70 -10.36 -0.61
C LEU A 88 23.20 -10.62 -0.67
N TRP A 89 23.72 -11.38 0.30
CA TRP A 89 25.11 -11.81 0.30
C TRP A 89 25.38 -12.77 -0.88
N PRO A 90 26.23 -12.38 -1.85
CA PRO A 90 26.34 -13.08 -3.13
C PRO A 90 26.83 -14.53 -3.02
N ASN A 91 27.60 -14.83 -1.97
CA ASN A 91 28.20 -16.16 -1.75
C ASN A 91 27.37 -17.09 -0.88
N LEU A 92 26.30 -16.59 -0.23
CA LEU A 92 25.34 -17.41 0.48
C LEU A 92 24.29 -17.96 -0.49
N SER A 93 23.71 -19.11 -0.16
CA SER A 93 22.51 -19.61 -0.83
C SER A 93 21.26 -18.90 -0.30
N GLY A 94 20.15 -19.00 -1.03
CA GLY A 94 18.88 -18.44 -0.55
C GLY A 94 18.46 -18.99 0.81
N GLY A 95 18.59 -20.30 0.99
CA GLY A 95 18.32 -20.95 2.26
C GLY A 95 19.22 -20.47 3.39
N GLU A 96 20.53 -20.33 3.14
CA GLU A 96 21.49 -19.78 4.12
C GLU A 96 21.14 -18.35 4.54
N VAL A 97 20.64 -17.52 3.59
CA VAL A 97 20.17 -16.16 3.90
C VAL A 97 18.90 -16.17 4.74
N ILE A 98 17.92 -17.00 4.38
CA ILE A 98 16.67 -17.14 5.15
C ILE A 98 17.01 -17.55 6.60
N ASP A 99 17.83 -18.57 6.77
CA ASP A 99 18.24 -19.06 8.09
C ASP A 99 19.03 -18.00 8.90
N LEU A 100 19.91 -17.25 8.23
CA LEU A 100 20.66 -16.17 8.86
C LEU A 100 19.74 -15.06 9.38
N LEU A 101 18.79 -14.61 8.54
CA LEU A 101 17.83 -13.55 8.90
C LEU A 101 16.89 -14.03 10.03
N GLY A 102 16.45 -15.27 9.99
CA GLY A 102 15.66 -15.86 11.05
C GLY A 102 16.39 -15.90 12.39
N ARG A 103 17.65 -16.35 12.41
CA ARG A 103 18.47 -16.37 13.63
C ARG A 103 18.68 -14.99 14.25
N LEU A 104 18.81 -13.96 13.43
CA LEU A 104 18.95 -12.58 13.90
C LEU A 104 17.68 -12.07 14.61
N ARG A 105 16.51 -12.64 14.30
CA ARG A 105 15.21 -12.29 14.90
C ARG A 105 14.80 -13.21 16.06
N GLY A 106 15.49 -14.32 16.28
CA GLY A 106 15.18 -15.26 17.38
C GLY A 106 14.76 -16.64 16.91
N GLY A 107 14.63 -16.87 15.62
CA GLY A 107 14.28 -18.14 15.01
C GLY A 107 13.35 -18.01 13.81
N LEU A 108 13.00 -19.15 13.22
CA LEU A 108 12.02 -19.31 12.16
C LEU A 108 11.07 -20.45 12.52
N ASP A 109 9.85 -20.40 12.03
CA ASP A 109 9.02 -21.58 11.91
C ASP A 109 9.46 -22.41 10.70
N GLU A 110 10.09 -23.56 10.98
CA GLU A 110 10.64 -24.43 9.93
C GLU A 110 9.56 -25.03 9.01
N ARG A 111 8.34 -25.23 9.51
CA ARG A 111 7.22 -25.73 8.69
C ARG A 111 6.73 -24.65 7.75
N ARG A 112 6.51 -23.45 8.30
CA ARG A 112 6.11 -22.27 7.52
C ARG A 112 7.18 -21.90 6.49
N ARG A 113 8.47 -21.99 6.88
CA ARG A 113 9.59 -21.80 5.96
C ARG A 113 9.56 -22.76 4.77
N ALA A 114 9.35 -24.04 5.02
CA ALA A 114 9.30 -25.07 3.97
C ALA A 114 8.10 -24.83 3.03
N ASP A 115 6.93 -24.58 3.59
CA ASP A 115 5.71 -24.25 2.83
C ASP A 115 5.90 -23.03 1.94
N LEU A 116 6.45 -21.93 2.48
CA LEU A 116 6.71 -20.70 1.74
C LEU A 116 7.76 -20.91 0.62
N VAL A 117 8.80 -21.72 0.85
CA VAL A 117 9.78 -22.05 -0.20
C VAL A 117 9.09 -22.75 -1.38
N ASP A 118 8.16 -23.68 -1.10
CA ASP A 118 7.41 -24.39 -2.14
C ASP A 118 6.41 -23.43 -2.85
N ARG A 119 5.62 -22.67 -2.09
CA ARG A 119 4.62 -21.73 -2.65
C ARG A 119 5.24 -20.65 -3.53
N PHE A 120 6.40 -20.10 -3.15
CA PHE A 120 7.14 -19.12 -3.96
C PHE A 120 8.00 -19.78 -5.05
N GLU A 121 7.97 -21.11 -5.22
CA GLU A 121 8.80 -21.85 -6.21
C GLU A 121 10.28 -21.43 -6.13
N LEU A 122 10.79 -21.31 -4.89
CA LEU A 122 12.16 -20.86 -4.64
C LEU A 122 13.10 -22.07 -4.52
N ASP A 123 14.16 -22.12 -5.33
CA ASP A 123 15.25 -23.08 -5.12
C ASP A 123 16.24 -22.52 -4.07
N PRO A 124 16.14 -22.93 -2.78
CA PRO A 124 16.94 -22.34 -1.71
C PRO A 124 18.43 -22.73 -1.77
N THR A 125 18.82 -23.66 -2.65
CA THR A 125 20.21 -24.18 -2.76
C THR A 125 21.09 -23.28 -3.61
N LYS A 126 20.50 -22.50 -4.53
CA LYS A 126 21.23 -21.61 -5.42
C LYS A 126 21.90 -20.46 -4.67
N LYS A 127 23.09 -20.05 -5.15
CA LYS A 127 23.80 -18.88 -4.60
C LYS A 127 23.12 -17.58 -5.02
N CYS A 128 23.03 -16.61 -4.09
CA CYS A 128 22.32 -15.36 -4.29
C CYS A 128 22.80 -14.53 -5.49
N ARG A 129 24.08 -14.65 -5.87
CA ARG A 129 24.62 -14.00 -7.09
C ARG A 129 23.97 -14.47 -8.38
N THR A 130 23.34 -15.66 -8.39
CA THR A 130 22.72 -16.25 -9.59
C THR A 130 21.21 -15.97 -9.67
N TYR A 131 20.63 -15.38 -8.63
CA TYR A 131 19.21 -15.05 -8.61
C TYR A 131 18.88 -13.83 -9.46
N SER A 132 17.73 -13.90 -10.17
CA SER A 132 17.07 -12.73 -10.73
C SER A 132 16.62 -11.77 -9.63
N LYS A 133 16.18 -10.57 -10.01
CA LYS A 133 15.58 -9.62 -9.07
C LYS A 133 14.40 -10.26 -8.31
N GLY A 134 13.47 -10.91 -9.02
CA GLY A 134 12.31 -11.58 -8.43
C GLY A 134 12.70 -12.69 -7.46
N ASN A 135 13.71 -13.53 -7.78
CA ASN A 135 14.14 -14.57 -6.85
C ASN A 135 14.80 -14.00 -5.58
N ARG A 136 15.54 -12.89 -5.68
CA ARG A 136 16.04 -12.20 -4.47
C ARG A 136 14.88 -11.67 -3.61
N GLN A 137 13.84 -11.13 -4.27
CA GLN A 137 12.62 -10.68 -3.59
C GLN A 137 11.94 -11.85 -2.85
N LYS A 138 11.77 -13.01 -3.52
CA LYS A 138 11.21 -14.22 -2.92
C LYS A 138 12.00 -14.65 -1.67
N VAL A 139 13.33 -14.62 -1.70
CA VAL A 139 14.17 -14.93 -0.52
C VAL A 139 13.84 -14.00 0.65
N ALA A 140 13.74 -12.69 0.40
CA ALA A 140 13.42 -11.72 1.45
C ALA A 140 12.02 -11.91 2.02
N LEU A 141 11.03 -12.20 1.16
CA LEU A 141 9.64 -12.48 1.55
C LEU A 141 9.56 -13.76 2.39
N VAL A 142 10.17 -14.87 1.94
CA VAL A 142 10.20 -16.13 2.71
C VAL A 142 10.84 -15.90 4.08
N ALA A 143 11.97 -15.20 4.15
CA ALA A 143 12.63 -14.91 5.41
C ALA A 143 11.79 -14.02 6.36
N ALA A 144 10.98 -13.11 5.81
CA ALA A 144 10.12 -12.25 6.62
C ALA A 144 8.88 -12.99 7.11
N LEU A 145 8.16 -13.66 6.19
CA LEU A 145 6.90 -14.36 6.47
C LEU A 145 7.06 -15.63 7.31
N SER A 146 8.24 -16.28 7.32
CA SER A 146 8.53 -17.43 8.19
C SER A 146 9.03 -17.03 9.57
N SER A 147 9.21 -15.74 9.86
CA SER A 147 9.61 -15.24 11.17
C SER A 147 8.40 -15.02 12.07
N ASP A 148 8.51 -15.35 13.35
CA ASP A 148 7.50 -15.05 14.37
C ASP A 148 7.71 -13.60 14.84
N VAL A 149 7.07 -12.65 14.15
CA VAL A 149 7.21 -11.21 14.41
C VAL A 149 5.83 -10.54 14.46
N GLU A 150 5.70 -9.48 15.22
CA GLU A 150 4.44 -8.74 15.42
C GLU A 150 4.10 -7.82 14.24
N LEU A 151 5.14 -7.41 13.48
CA LEU A 151 4.99 -6.42 12.41
C LEU A 151 5.86 -6.74 11.20
N LEU A 152 5.24 -6.68 10.00
CA LEU A 152 5.97 -6.63 8.74
C LEU A 152 6.04 -5.19 8.23
N LEU A 153 7.23 -4.74 7.88
CA LEU A 153 7.46 -3.52 7.10
C LEU A 153 7.84 -3.93 5.68
N LEU A 154 6.96 -3.68 4.72
CA LEU A 154 7.13 -4.09 3.33
C LEU A 154 7.26 -2.85 2.44
N ASP A 155 8.42 -2.66 1.82
CA ASP A 155 8.67 -1.53 0.91
C ASP A 155 8.64 -2.03 -0.53
N GLU A 156 7.54 -1.79 -1.24
CA GLU A 156 7.28 -2.25 -2.62
C GLU A 156 7.54 -3.77 -2.82
N PRO A 157 6.91 -4.65 -2.00
CA PRO A 157 7.28 -6.06 -1.88
C PRO A 157 7.05 -6.89 -3.13
N THR A 158 6.17 -6.48 -4.04
CA THR A 158 5.85 -7.19 -5.28
C THR A 158 6.79 -6.83 -6.43
N SER A 159 7.72 -5.87 -6.21
CA SER A 159 8.65 -5.42 -7.25
C SER A 159 9.48 -6.55 -7.85
N GLY A 160 9.19 -6.90 -9.11
CA GLY A 160 9.88 -7.95 -9.85
C GLY A 160 9.34 -9.36 -9.66
N LEU A 161 8.19 -9.51 -8.99
CA LEU A 161 7.38 -10.73 -9.02
C LEU A 161 6.55 -10.78 -10.30
N ASP A 162 6.23 -11.98 -10.73
CA ASP A 162 5.21 -12.20 -11.77
C ASP A 162 3.80 -12.24 -11.14
N PRO A 163 2.72 -12.12 -11.93
CA PRO A 163 1.35 -12.06 -11.39
C PRO A 163 0.93 -13.27 -10.54
N LEU A 164 1.49 -14.47 -10.83
CA LEU A 164 1.21 -15.66 -10.03
C LEU A 164 1.82 -15.52 -8.64
N MET A 165 3.06 -15.07 -8.57
CA MET A 165 3.77 -14.86 -7.30
C MET A 165 3.21 -13.68 -6.51
N GLU A 166 2.65 -12.66 -7.17
CA GLU A 166 1.89 -11.60 -6.50
C GLU A 166 0.62 -12.16 -5.82
N SER A 167 -0.07 -13.12 -6.44
CA SER A 167 -1.21 -13.80 -5.83
C SER A 167 -0.77 -14.60 -4.60
N VAL A 168 0.30 -15.38 -4.71
CA VAL A 168 0.87 -16.12 -3.58
C VAL A 168 1.26 -15.19 -2.43
N PHE A 169 1.89 -14.07 -2.74
CA PHE A 169 2.24 -13.04 -1.75
C PHE A 169 1.00 -12.51 -1.03
N THR A 170 -0.09 -12.22 -1.77
CA THR A 170 -1.34 -11.74 -1.19
C THR A 170 -1.91 -12.74 -0.19
N ASP A 171 -2.03 -14.01 -0.59
CA ASP A 171 -2.54 -15.07 0.28
C ASP A 171 -1.70 -15.20 1.55
N CYS A 172 -0.36 -15.08 1.43
CA CYS A 172 0.54 -15.13 2.58
C CYS A 172 0.38 -13.92 3.52
N VAL A 173 0.08 -12.73 3.00
CA VAL A 173 -0.18 -11.53 3.82
C VAL A 173 -1.51 -11.67 4.55
N ASP A 174 -2.54 -12.19 3.89
CA ASP A 174 -3.85 -12.44 4.51
C ASP A 174 -3.73 -13.46 5.65
N GLU A 175 -3.03 -14.59 5.42
CA GLU A 175 -2.74 -15.57 6.47
C GLU A 175 -1.98 -14.96 7.66
N PHE A 176 -0.97 -14.12 7.38
CA PHE A 176 -0.18 -13.44 8.41
C PHE A 176 -1.03 -12.49 9.26
N LYS A 177 -1.96 -11.77 8.62
CA LYS A 177 -2.94 -10.93 9.30
C LYS A 177 -3.91 -11.75 10.14
N ASP A 178 -4.43 -12.85 9.60
CA ASP A 178 -5.39 -13.74 10.29
C ASP A 178 -4.79 -14.36 11.55
N ASP A 179 -3.46 -14.58 11.57
CA ASP A 179 -2.68 -14.96 12.76
C ASP A 179 -2.56 -13.81 13.80
N GLY A 180 -3.12 -12.61 13.53
CA GLY A 180 -3.17 -11.47 14.44
C GLY A 180 -1.99 -10.50 14.31
N HIS A 181 -1.16 -10.64 13.30
CA HIS A 181 -0.01 -9.78 13.05
C HIS A 181 -0.37 -8.51 12.25
N SER A 182 0.52 -7.53 12.27
CA SER A 182 0.32 -6.24 11.60
C SER A 182 1.25 -6.10 10.40
N VAL A 183 0.80 -5.36 9.39
CA VAL A 183 1.60 -5.09 8.18
C VAL A 183 1.54 -3.62 7.80
N LEU A 184 2.68 -2.98 7.59
CA LEU A 184 2.79 -1.72 6.87
C LEU A 184 3.33 -2.01 5.47
N LEU A 185 2.49 -1.80 4.46
CA LEU A 185 2.80 -2.03 3.05
C LEU A 185 2.99 -0.69 2.33
N SER A 186 4.21 -0.36 1.93
CA SER A 186 4.41 0.77 1.02
C SER A 186 4.25 0.32 -0.42
N SER A 187 3.45 1.04 -1.18
CA SER A 187 3.24 0.77 -2.61
C SER A 187 2.95 2.05 -3.38
N HIS A 188 3.19 2.00 -4.68
CA HIS A 188 2.69 2.98 -5.66
C HIS A 188 1.63 2.33 -6.59
N ILE A 189 1.31 1.05 -6.37
CA ILE A 189 0.33 0.27 -7.14
C ILE A 189 -0.98 0.23 -6.37
N LEU A 190 -1.97 0.96 -6.86
CA LEU A 190 -3.26 1.14 -6.20
C LEU A 190 -4.06 -0.16 -6.06
N ALA A 191 -4.06 -0.98 -7.13
CA ALA A 191 -4.77 -2.26 -7.14
C ALA A 191 -4.24 -3.25 -6.09
N GLU A 192 -2.93 -3.22 -5.79
CA GLU A 192 -2.32 -4.00 -4.71
C GLU A 192 -2.86 -3.57 -3.34
N VAL A 193 -2.88 -2.25 -3.11
CA VAL A 193 -3.37 -1.66 -1.86
C VAL A 193 -4.86 -1.92 -1.67
N GLU A 194 -5.66 -1.79 -2.72
CA GLU A 194 -7.11 -2.07 -2.68
C GLU A 194 -7.43 -3.52 -2.34
N ARG A 195 -6.56 -4.45 -2.73
CA ARG A 195 -6.75 -5.88 -2.49
C ARG A 195 -6.31 -6.31 -1.09
N LEU A 196 -5.24 -5.73 -0.56
CA LEU A 196 -4.57 -6.19 0.66
C LEU A 196 -4.90 -5.39 1.92
N CYS A 197 -5.20 -4.09 1.78
CA CYS A 197 -5.16 -3.20 2.93
C CYS A 197 -6.55 -2.95 3.53
N ASP A 198 -6.62 -2.88 4.86
CA ASP A 198 -7.82 -2.45 5.60
C ASP A 198 -7.95 -0.94 5.61
N ARG A 199 -6.80 -0.29 5.78
CA ARG A 199 -6.67 1.17 5.86
C ARG A 199 -5.51 1.63 4.98
N VAL A 200 -5.57 2.89 4.59
CA VAL A 200 -4.56 3.51 3.73
C VAL A 200 -4.21 4.90 4.24
N SER A 201 -2.94 5.25 4.16
CA SER A 201 -2.47 6.63 4.27
C SER A 201 -1.80 7.05 2.96
N ILE A 202 -2.31 8.11 2.35
CA ILE A 202 -1.76 8.70 1.12
C ILE A 202 -0.78 9.79 1.51
N ILE A 203 0.44 9.74 0.98
CA ILE A 203 1.48 10.73 1.26
C ILE A 203 1.90 11.49 0.00
N ARG A 204 2.11 12.79 0.15
CA ARG A 204 2.62 13.69 -0.89
C ARG A 204 3.62 14.67 -0.28
N ALA A 205 4.77 14.87 -0.93
CA ALA A 205 5.80 15.84 -0.52
C ALA A 205 6.15 15.76 0.99
N GLY A 206 6.26 14.53 1.51
CA GLY A 206 6.63 14.29 2.92
C GLY A 206 5.53 14.57 3.94
N ARG A 207 4.27 14.68 3.52
CA ARG A 207 3.09 14.89 4.38
C ARG A 207 2.02 13.84 4.10
N THR A 208 1.26 13.47 5.09
CA THR A 208 0.04 12.68 4.91
C THR A 208 -1.06 13.63 4.44
N VAL A 209 -1.63 13.34 3.28
CA VAL A 209 -2.71 14.14 2.67
C VAL A 209 -4.07 13.54 2.94
N GLU A 210 -4.16 12.22 3.08
CA GLU A 210 -5.41 11.50 3.36
C GLU A 210 -5.11 10.23 4.16
N SER A 211 -5.98 9.83 5.06
CA SER A 211 -5.88 8.58 5.80
C SER A 211 -7.25 8.06 6.23
N GLY A 212 -7.50 6.77 6.02
CA GLY A 212 -8.79 6.17 6.37
C GLY A 212 -8.91 4.71 5.97
N THR A 213 -10.07 4.10 6.25
CA THR A 213 -10.41 2.80 5.69
C THR A 213 -10.65 2.92 4.19
N LEU A 214 -10.42 1.86 3.43
CA LEU A 214 -10.72 1.85 1.99
C LEU A 214 -12.18 2.23 1.70
N ALA A 215 -13.13 1.72 2.50
CA ALA A 215 -14.54 2.07 2.38
C ALA A 215 -14.79 3.56 2.66
N GLY A 216 -14.17 4.11 3.72
CA GLY A 216 -14.28 5.54 4.06
C GLY A 216 -13.69 6.45 2.99
N LEU A 217 -12.55 6.08 2.43
CA LEU A 217 -11.90 6.84 1.36
C LEU A 217 -12.68 6.79 0.05
N ARG A 218 -13.32 5.66 -0.28
CA ARG A 218 -14.21 5.54 -1.44
C ARG A 218 -15.45 6.44 -1.32
N HIS A 219 -15.95 6.69 -0.12
CA HIS A 219 -17.07 7.63 0.09
C HIS A 219 -16.70 9.10 -0.16
N LEU A 220 -15.42 9.45 -0.16
CA LEU A 220 -14.93 10.79 -0.48
C LEU A 220 -14.81 11.03 -2.00
N THR A 221 -15.03 10.00 -2.80
CA THR A 221 -14.97 10.03 -4.26
C THR A 221 -16.33 9.77 -4.87
N ARG A 222 -16.49 10.15 -6.14
CA ARG A 222 -17.73 10.06 -6.88
C ARG A 222 -17.80 8.75 -7.67
N THR A 223 -18.99 8.21 -7.83
CA THR A 223 -19.23 7.06 -8.71
C THR A 223 -19.23 7.54 -10.16
N SER A 224 -18.39 6.95 -11.01
CA SER A 224 -18.44 7.19 -12.46
C SER A 224 -19.55 6.38 -13.08
N VAL A 225 -20.44 7.03 -13.83
CA VAL A 225 -21.54 6.41 -14.55
C VAL A 225 -21.39 6.68 -16.03
N ALA A 226 -21.40 5.63 -16.84
CA ALA A 226 -21.45 5.71 -18.30
C ALA A 226 -22.67 4.96 -18.81
N ALA A 227 -23.51 5.61 -19.62
CA ALA A 227 -24.69 5.01 -20.20
C ALA A 227 -24.83 5.33 -21.69
N GLU A 228 -25.39 4.40 -22.46
CA GLU A 228 -25.89 4.66 -23.81
C GLU A 228 -27.41 4.59 -23.75
N LEU A 229 -28.06 5.67 -24.19
CA LEU A 229 -29.50 5.90 -24.01
C LEU A 229 -30.19 6.00 -25.37
N ASP A 230 -31.50 5.69 -25.45
CA ASP A 230 -32.30 6.00 -26.62
C ASP A 230 -32.53 7.52 -26.77
N THR A 231 -32.78 8.18 -25.64
CA THR A 231 -32.91 9.63 -25.51
C THR A 231 -32.24 10.12 -24.25
N VAL A 232 -31.46 11.19 -24.31
CA VAL A 232 -30.81 11.75 -23.12
C VAL A 232 -31.80 12.62 -22.37
N PRO A 233 -32.19 12.25 -21.13
CA PRO A 233 -33.06 13.08 -20.30
C PRO A 233 -32.28 14.30 -19.76
N PRO A 234 -32.95 15.36 -19.32
CA PRO A 234 -32.30 16.47 -18.64
C PRO A 234 -31.67 15.98 -17.32
N LEU A 235 -30.41 16.37 -17.10
CA LEU A 235 -29.61 15.97 -15.93
C LEU A 235 -29.22 17.16 -15.06
N ASP A 236 -29.50 18.39 -15.53
CA ASP A 236 -29.06 19.63 -14.87
C ASP A 236 -29.81 19.91 -13.55
N ASP A 237 -30.93 19.24 -13.32
CA ASP A 237 -31.78 19.38 -12.13
C ASP A 237 -31.49 18.33 -11.05
N LEU A 238 -30.51 17.47 -11.27
CA LEU A 238 -30.15 16.41 -10.32
C LEU A 238 -29.03 16.87 -9.38
N ASP A 239 -29.31 16.79 -8.08
CA ASP A 239 -28.29 17.05 -7.07
C ASP A 239 -27.23 15.96 -7.08
N GLY A 240 -25.98 16.35 -6.79
CA GLY A 240 -24.85 15.44 -6.66
C GLY A 240 -24.33 14.90 -8.00
N VAL A 241 -24.75 15.46 -9.13
CA VAL A 241 -24.24 15.15 -10.48
C VAL A 241 -23.15 16.13 -10.86
N HIS A 242 -22.03 15.60 -11.37
CA HIS A 242 -20.83 16.35 -11.73
C HIS A 242 -20.26 15.87 -13.06
N ASP A 243 -19.47 16.71 -13.72
CA ASP A 243 -18.67 16.40 -14.92
C ASP A 243 -19.45 15.69 -16.03
N VAL A 244 -20.70 16.15 -16.30
CA VAL A 244 -21.54 15.59 -17.34
C VAL A 244 -20.94 15.81 -18.73
N ARG A 245 -20.67 14.72 -19.44
CA ARG A 245 -20.18 14.73 -20.82
C ARG A 245 -21.16 13.98 -21.70
N LEU A 246 -21.63 14.64 -22.74
CA LEU A 246 -22.58 14.12 -23.70
C LEU A 246 -21.90 13.93 -25.06
N GLU A 247 -21.90 12.69 -25.55
CA GLU A 247 -21.41 12.35 -26.88
C GLU A 247 -22.53 11.63 -27.65
N GLY A 248 -23.41 12.41 -28.28
CA GLY A 248 -24.59 11.89 -28.96
C GLY A 248 -25.56 11.20 -27.98
N ARG A 249 -25.65 9.87 -28.02
CA ARG A 249 -26.49 9.06 -27.11
C ARG A 249 -25.75 8.53 -25.89
N ARG A 250 -24.46 8.81 -25.80
CA ARG A 250 -23.62 8.39 -24.67
C ARG A 250 -23.54 9.50 -23.67
N VAL A 251 -23.78 9.14 -22.42
CA VAL A 251 -23.68 10.01 -21.25
C VAL A 251 -22.55 9.46 -20.38
N ARG A 252 -21.62 10.30 -19.96
CA ARG A 252 -20.68 10.04 -18.88
C ARG A 252 -20.84 11.12 -17.85
N LEU A 253 -20.90 10.73 -16.59
CA LEU A 253 -21.04 11.67 -15.48
C LEU A 253 -20.41 11.08 -14.21
N GLU A 254 -20.08 11.96 -13.29
CA GLU A 254 -19.71 11.59 -11.93
C GLU A 254 -20.88 11.89 -10.99
N VAL A 255 -21.15 11.02 -10.04
CA VAL A 255 -22.26 11.17 -9.10
C VAL A 255 -21.82 10.88 -7.67
N ASP A 256 -22.24 11.72 -6.75
CA ASP A 256 -22.05 11.46 -5.32
C ASP A 256 -22.82 10.19 -4.95
N THR A 257 -22.19 9.27 -4.24
CA THR A 257 -22.70 7.90 -3.98
C THR A 257 -24.16 7.90 -3.43
N ASN A 258 -24.51 8.91 -2.62
CA ASN A 258 -25.86 9.03 -2.05
C ASN A 258 -26.94 9.40 -3.09
N HIS A 259 -26.56 9.93 -4.25
CA HIS A 259 -27.46 10.36 -5.32
C HIS A 259 -27.52 9.37 -6.49
N LEU A 260 -26.72 8.30 -6.46
CA LEU A 260 -26.61 7.31 -7.53
C LEU A 260 -27.96 6.72 -7.92
N GLY A 261 -28.83 6.39 -6.95
CA GLY A 261 -30.16 5.81 -7.20
C GLY A 261 -31.07 6.76 -8.00
N ALA A 262 -31.07 8.06 -7.66
CA ALA A 262 -31.86 9.06 -8.37
C ALA A 262 -31.37 9.26 -9.81
N VAL A 263 -30.05 9.27 -10.01
CA VAL A 263 -29.43 9.39 -11.33
C VAL A 263 -29.75 8.18 -12.21
N ILE A 264 -29.64 6.95 -11.68
CA ILE A 264 -29.98 5.73 -12.43
C ILE A 264 -31.47 5.73 -12.82
N ALA A 265 -32.35 6.15 -11.91
CA ALA A 265 -33.75 6.27 -12.21
C ALA A 265 -34.05 7.24 -13.36
N ARG A 266 -33.41 8.43 -13.35
CA ARG A 266 -33.53 9.44 -14.41
C ARG A 266 -32.97 8.94 -15.75
N LEU A 267 -31.81 8.28 -15.76
CA LEU A 267 -31.25 7.66 -16.97
C LEU A 267 -32.19 6.59 -17.53
N GLY A 268 -32.91 5.85 -16.64
CA GLY A 268 -33.90 4.84 -17.01
C GLY A 268 -35.06 5.41 -17.83
N GLU A 269 -35.48 6.66 -17.57
CA GLU A 269 -36.53 7.35 -18.35
C GLU A 269 -36.08 7.56 -19.81
N GLY A 270 -34.78 7.64 -20.06
CA GLY A 270 -34.18 7.80 -21.38
C GLY A 270 -34.06 6.52 -22.20
N GLY A 271 -34.40 5.36 -21.63
CA GLY A 271 -34.23 4.04 -22.28
C GLY A 271 -32.75 3.61 -22.30
N ILE A 272 -32.31 2.90 -21.25
CA ILE A 272 -30.90 2.45 -21.11
C ILE A 272 -30.64 1.27 -22.05
N ARG A 273 -29.68 1.42 -22.95
CA ARG A 273 -29.12 0.34 -23.77
C ARG A 273 -27.96 -0.35 -23.11
N THR A 274 -27.04 0.46 -22.58
CA THR A 274 -25.91 0.00 -21.78
C THR A 274 -25.76 0.91 -20.58
N LEU A 275 -25.38 0.33 -19.44
CA LEU A 275 -25.07 1.06 -18.21
C LEU A 275 -23.84 0.43 -17.57
N THR A 276 -22.86 1.26 -17.27
CA THR A 276 -21.71 0.91 -16.45
C THR A 276 -21.65 1.87 -15.29
N SER A 277 -21.66 1.34 -14.09
CA SER A 277 -21.42 2.10 -12.86
C SER A 277 -20.15 1.57 -12.23
N GLN A 278 -19.14 2.43 -12.12
CA GLN A 278 -17.89 2.08 -11.49
C GLN A 278 -17.80 2.82 -10.17
N PRO A 279 -17.67 2.09 -9.04
CA PRO A 279 -17.42 2.73 -7.78
C PRO A 279 -16.11 3.51 -7.85
N PRO A 280 -15.97 4.56 -7.03
CA PRO A 280 -14.74 5.33 -6.97
C PRO A 280 -13.54 4.45 -6.65
N THR A 281 -12.46 4.66 -7.38
CA THR A 281 -11.20 3.96 -7.19
C THR A 281 -10.24 4.81 -6.36
N LEU A 282 -9.28 4.18 -5.68
CA LEU A 282 -8.17 4.91 -5.06
C LEU A 282 -7.35 5.69 -6.11
N GLU A 283 -7.39 5.28 -7.38
CA GLU A 283 -6.74 5.98 -8.49
C GLU A 283 -7.31 7.38 -8.71
N GLU A 284 -8.63 7.54 -8.63
CA GLU A 284 -9.27 8.85 -8.73
C GLU A 284 -8.92 9.76 -7.55
N LEU A 285 -8.87 9.21 -6.32
CA LEU A 285 -8.39 9.93 -5.14
C LEU A 285 -6.92 10.34 -5.32
N PHE A 286 -6.10 9.43 -5.79
CA PHE A 286 -4.69 9.67 -6.03
C PHE A 286 -4.50 10.76 -7.09
N LEU A 287 -5.23 10.70 -8.22
CA LEU A 287 -5.18 11.68 -9.29
C LEU A 287 -5.66 13.07 -8.83
N ARG A 288 -6.65 13.18 -7.94
CA ARG A 288 -7.04 14.48 -7.34
C ARG A 288 -5.90 15.13 -6.57
N HIS A 289 -5.16 14.35 -5.80
CA HIS A 289 -4.03 14.88 -5.03
C HIS A 289 -2.78 15.14 -5.87
N TYR A 290 -2.68 14.57 -7.08
CA TYR A 290 -1.50 14.65 -7.95
C TYR A 290 -1.78 15.30 -9.32
N GLY A 291 -3.04 15.40 -9.75
CA GLY A 291 -3.43 15.92 -11.08
C GLY A 291 -3.18 17.40 -11.29
N ASP A 292 -3.06 18.19 -10.23
CA ASP A 292 -2.78 19.63 -10.33
C ASP A 292 -1.32 19.91 -10.73
N ASP A 293 -0.38 19.02 -10.43
CA ASP A 293 1.05 19.19 -10.78
C ASP A 293 1.34 18.96 -12.28
N VAL A 294 0.45 18.25 -13.01
CA VAL A 294 0.62 18.00 -14.46
C VAL A 294 0.20 19.21 -15.31
N ARG A 295 -0.53 20.16 -14.73
CA ARG A 295 -1.01 21.37 -15.44
C ARG A 295 -0.09 22.57 -15.33
N ASP A 296 0.86 22.58 -14.39
CA ASP A 296 1.79 23.70 -14.19
C ASP A 296 3.12 23.55 -14.97
N ASP A 297 3.37 22.43 -15.64
CA ASP A 297 4.58 22.16 -16.44
C ASP A 297 4.34 22.19 -17.97
N THR A 298 3.25 22.85 -18.45
CA THR A 298 3.02 23.04 -19.91
C THR A 298 2.92 24.51 -20.28
#